data_68a85a08e06fb51d6cdde20b617fc9cc
#
_entry.id   68a85a08e06fb51d6cdde20b617fc9cc
#
_cell.length_a   1.000
_cell.length_b   1.000
_cell.length_c   1.000
_cell.angle_alpha   90.00
_cell.angle_beta   90.00
_cell.angle_gamma   90.00
#
_symmetry.space_group_name_H-M   'P 1'
#
loop_
_entity.id
_entity.type
_entity.pdbx_description
1 polymer ?
#
loop_
_entity_poly.entity_id
_entity_poly.type
_entity_poly.pdbx_seq_one_letter_code
_entity_poly.pdbx_strand_id
1 'polypeptide(L)' 'MNDDDPFLSEEEQALHARLKELQQEHADLDASIEALGRMPIPDQLMIARLKRKKLVLRDEIVKIEAIILPDIIA' A
#
# COMPACT_ATOMS: atom_id res chain seq x y z
N MET A 1 -12.92 -5.32 10.97
CA MET A 1 -13.78 -4.86 9.93
C MET A 1 -13.76 -5.76 8.73
N ASN A 2 -14.89 -5.89 8.15
CA ASN A 2 -15.17 -6.95 7.21
C ASN A 2 -15.45 -6.39 5.84
N ASP A 3 -14.77 -6.89 4.81
CA ASP A 3 -15.01 -6.48 3.45
C ASP A 3 -16.40 -6.87 2.95
N ASP A 4 -17.05 -7.76 3.67
CA ASP A 4 -18.38 -8.26 3.34
C ASP A 4 -19.49 -7.48 4.02
N ASP A 5 -19.21 -6.26 4.48
CA ASP A 5 -20.20 -5.42 5.12
C ASP A 5 -21.38 -5.19 4.16
N PRO A 6 -22.59 -5.65 4.50
CA PRO A 6 -23.74 -5.53 3.60
C PRO A 6 -24.18 -4.08 3.39
N PHE A 7 -23.69 -3.15 4.19
CA PHE A 7 -24.03 -1.74 4.04
C PHE A 7 -23.13 -0.99 3.06
N LEU A 8 -22.08 -1.65 2.57
CA LEU A 8 -21.20 -1.06 1.56
C LEU A 8 -21.70 -1.41 0.16
N SER A 9 -21.64 -0.45 -0.75
CA SER A 9 -21.91 -0.72 -2.14
C SER A 9 -20.82 -1.61 -2.74
N GLU A 10 -21.08 -2.18 -3.91
CA GLU A 10 -20.07 -2.99 -4.60
C GLU A 10 -18.81 -2.18 -4.89
N GLU A 11 -18.98 -0.91 -5.27
CA GLU A 11 -17.84 -0.03 -5.52
C GLU A 11 -17.02 0.18 -4.25
N GLU A 12 -17.69 0.41 -3.13
CA GLU A 12 -16.99 0.59 -1.86
C GLU A 12 -16.26 -0.68 -1.44
N GLN A 13 -16.89 -1.84 -1.62
CA GLN A 13 -16.26 -3.11 -1.33
C GLN A 13 -15.01 -3.32 -2.20
N ALA A 14 -15.10 -2.97 -3.49
CA ALA A 14 -13.96 -3.08 -4.39
C ALA A 14 -12.82 -2.17 -3.97
N LEU A 15 -13.13 -0.95 -3.52
CA LEU A 15 -12.11 -0.02 -3.03
C LEU A 15 -11.43 -0.54 -1.77
N HIS A 16 -12.20 -1.10 -0.85
CA HIS A 16 -11.64 -1.72 0.36
C HIS A 16 -10.72 -2.89 0.03
N ALA A 17 -11.12 -3.73 -0.90
CA ALA A 17 -10.32 -4.86 -1.34
C ALA A 17 -9.01 -4.38 -2.00
N ARG A 18 -9.12 -3.35 -2.85
CA ARG A 18 -7.93 -2.78 -3.50
C ARG A 18 -6.98 -2.17 -2.48
N LEU A 19 -7.53 -1.49 -1.49
CA LEU A 19 -6.72 -0.90 -0.42
C LEU A 19 -5.92 -1.98 0.31
N LYS A 20 -6.54 -3.10 0.64
CA LYS A 20 -5.85 -4.21 1.29
C LYS A 20 -4.70 -4.75 0.43
N GLU A 21 -4.95 -4.92 -0.86
CA GLU A 21 -3.91 -5.38 -1.78
C GLU A 21 -2.72 -4.42 -1.80
N LEU A 22 -3.00 -3.13 -1.90
CA LEU A 22 -1.95 -2.12 -1.94
C LEU A 22 -1.17 -2.07 -0.64
N GLN A 23 -1.85 -2.18 0.49
CA GLN A 23 -1.19 -2.19 1.79
C GLN A 23 -0.27 -3.41 1.93
N GLN A 24 -0.71 -4.56 1.43
CA GLN A 24 0.10 -5.77 1.46
C GLN A 24 1.34 -5.62 0.56
N GLU A 25 1.17 -5.11 -0.65
CA GLU A 25 2.29 -4.86 -1.55
C GLU A 25 3.28 -3.86 -0.94
N HIS A 26 2.77 -2.83 -0.30
CA HIS A 26 3.61 -1.82 0.36
C HIS A 26 4.44 -2.48 1.47
N ALA A 27 3.82 -3.32 2.28
CA ALA A 27 4.52 -4.04 3.34
C ALA A 27 5.58 -4.99 2.77
N ASP A 28 5.26 -5.68 1.68
CA ASP A 28 6.19 -6.59 1.03
C ASP A 28 7.40 -5.84 0.48
N LEU A 29 7.18 -4.67 -0.10
CA LEU A 29 8.27 -3.83 -0.60
C LEU A 29 9.16 -3.34 0.54
N ASP A 30 8.56 -2.92 1.65
CA ASP A 30 9.33 -2.52 2.83
C ASP A 30 10.23 -3.66 3.31
N ALA A 31 9.70 -4.86 3.42
CA ALA A 31 10.46 -6.02 3.85
C ALA A 31 11.60 -6.33 2.89
N SER A 32 11.34 -6.22 1.58
CA SER A 32 12.36 -6.47 0.57
C SER A 32 13.48 -5.45 0.62
N ILE A 33 13.13 -4.17 0.78
CA ILE A 33 14.11 -3.10 0.90
C ILE A 33 14.99 -3.31 2.11
N GLU A 34 14.38 -3.66 3.24
CA GLU A 34 15.11 -3.91 4.47
C GLU A 34 16.06 -5.09 4.34
N ALA A 35 15.59 -6.19 3.73
CA ALA A 35 16.41 -7.37 3.51
C ALA A 35 17.61 -7.07 2.61
N LEU A 36 17.39 -6.32 1.53
CA LEU A 36 18.46 -5.93 0.62
C LEU A 36 19.49 -5.02 1.30
N GLY A 37 19.02 -4.13 2.17
CA GLY A 37 19.90 -3.24 2.91
C GLY A 37 20.81 -3.94 3.90
N ARG A 38 20.44 -5.14 4.35
CA ARG A 38 21.24 -5.93 5.29
C ARG A 38 22.33 -6.77 4.64
N MET A 39 22.32 -6.87 3.31
CA MET A 39 23.33 -7.64 2.61
C MET A 39 24.69 -6.98 2.75
N PRO A 40 25.78 -7.78 2.77
CA PRO A 40 27.15 -7.22 2.91
C PRO A 40 27.46 -6.17 1.86
N ILE A 41 26.97 -6.38 0.64
CA ILE A 41 27.12 -5.39 -0.44
C ILE A 41 25.70 -5.14 -0.98
N PRO A 42 25.01 -4.12 -0.46
CA PRO A 42 23.64 -3.86 -0.88
C PRO A 42 23.57 -3.43 -2.35
N ASP A 43 22.56 -3.92 -3.04
CA ASP A 43 22.28 -3.49 -4.41
C ASP A 43 21.50 -2.18 -4.36
N GLN A 44 22.24 -1.07 -4.42
CA GLN A 44 21.65 0.27 -4.29
C GLN A 44 20.68 0.61 -5.41
N LEU A 45 20.92 0.09 -6.61
CA LEU A 45 20.04 0.33 -7.73
C LEU A 45 18.69 -0.36 -7.53
N MET A 46 18.72 -1.60 -7.08
CA MET A 46 17.49 -2.34 -6.78
C MET A 46 16.72 -1.68 -5.64
N ILE A 47 17.43 -1.28 -4.59
CA ILE A 47 16.82 -0.59 -3.45
C ILE A 47 16.11 0.68 -3.91
N ALA A 48 16.77 1.48 -4.75
CA ALA A 48 16.18 2.71 -5.27
C ALA A 48 14.92 2.44 -6.08
N ARG A 49 14.94 1.39 -6.90
CA ARG A 49 13.77 1.00 -7.69
C ARG A 49 12.59 0.62 -6.79
N LEU A 50 12.87 -0.17 -5.77
CA LEU A 50 11.81 -0.63 -4.84
C LEU A 50 11.24 0.53 -4.03
N LYS A 51 12.10 1.46 -3.61
CA LYS A 51 11.65 2.66 -2.91
C LYS A 51 10.73 3.51 -3.78
N ARG A 52 11.04 3.61 -5.07
CA ARG A 52 10.20 4.36 -6.01
C ARG A 52 8.83 3.69 -6.17
N LYS A 53 8.82 2.37 -6.31
CA LYS A 53 7.57 1.62 -6.36
C LYS A 53 6.74 1.82 -5.09
N LYS A 54 7.40 1.81 -3.94
CA LYS A 54 6.74 2.01 -2.67
C LYS A 54 6.06 3.37 -2.59
N LEU A 55 6.70 4.41 -3.11
CA LEU A 55 6.12 5.75 -3.14
C LEU A 55 4.85 5.79 -4.00
N VAL A 56 4.87 5.13 -5.16
CA VAL A 56 3.69 5.07 -6.03
C VAL A 56 2.54 4.35 -5.32
N LEU A 57 2.83 3.24 -4.65
CA LEU A 57 1.80 2.52 -3.89
C LEU A 57 1.24 3.37 -2.77
N ARG A 58 2.09 4.09 -2.06
CA ARG A 58 1.64 4.97 -1.00
C ARG A 58 0.69 6.04 -1.51
N ASP A 59 0.99 6.63 -2.67
CA ASP A 59 0.12 7.63 -3.28
C ASP A 59 -1.25 7.03 -3.60
N GLU A 60 -1.29 5.83 -4.14
CA GLU A 60 -2.55 5.15 -4.42
C GLU A 60 -3.32 4.85 -3.14
N ILE A 61 -2.64 4.39 -2.10
CA ILE A 61 -3.25 4.12 -0.80
C ILE A 61 -3.90 5.39 -0.26
N VAL A 62 -3.17 6.49 -0.26
CA VAL A 62 -3.69 7.76 0.24
C VAL A 62 -4.93 8.20 -0.54
N LYS A 63 -4.91 8.05 -1.85
CA LYS A 63 -6.06 8.42 -2.69
C LYS A 63 -7.29 7.59 -2.37
N ILE A 64 -7.12 6.28 -2.19
CA ILE A 64 -8.23 5.40 -1.86
C ILE A 64 -8.76 5.70 -0.46
N GLU A 65 -7.86 5.91 0.49
CA GLU A 65 -8.25 6.26 1.86
C GLU A 65 -9.05 7.54 1.89
N ALA A 66 -8.67 8.52 1.09
CA ALA A 66 -9.39 9.79 1.00
C ALA A 66 -10.83 9.59 0.49
N ILE A 67 -11.04 8.62 -0.37
CA ILE A 67 -12.39 8.29 -0.87
C ILE A 67 -13.20 7.55 0.19
N ILE A 68 -12.59 6.56 0.83
CA ILE A 68 -13.28 5.69 1.79
C ILE A 68 -13.49 6.38 3.13
N LEU A 69 -12.52 7.17 3.57
CA LEU A 69 -12.49 7.78 4.90
C LEU A 69 -12.30 9.29 4.79
N PRO A 70 -13.27 10.00 4.20
CA PRO A 70 -13.10 11.44 3.93
C PRO A 70 -13.00 12.30 5.18
N ASP A 71 -13.50 11.82 6.31
CA ASP A 71 -13.53 12.60 7.56
C ASP A 71 -12.27 12.47 8.41
N ILE A 72 -11.34 11.65 7.97
CA ILE A 72 -10.09 11.43 8.72
C ILE A 72 -9.12 12.58 8.54
N ILE A 73 -9.32 13.37 7.53
CA ILE A 73 -8.44 14.49 7.24
C ILE A 73 -8.80 15.64 8.18
N ALA A 74 -8.09 15.73 9.21
CA ALA A 74 -8.28 16.84 10.15
C ALA A 74 -7.18 17.87 9.96
#